data_c43d8cf213649c0b147fb42a3f037199
#
_entry.id   c43d8cf213649c0b147fb42a3f037199
#
_cell.length_a   1.000
_cell.length_b   1.000
_cell.length_c   1.000
_cell.angle_alpha   90.00
_cell.angle_beta   90.00
_cell.angle_gamma   90.00
#
_symmetry.space_group_name_H-M   'P 1'
#
loop_
_entity.id
_entity.type
_entity.pdbx_description
1 polymer ?
#
loop_
_entity_poly.entity_id
_entity_poly.type
_entity_poly.pdbx_seq_one_letter_code
_entity_poly.pdbx_strand_id
1 'polypeptide(L)'
;MFYFTFSCVETGENSPPDDLIPPDQMSAVMVDILIMKNIKREYAYIKEKQNLLASEYIYDKHKIDSQQLARSQSYYAKNPKKYFTIFKMVQNHLKKLNDSIQESLRATEKE
;
A
#
# COMPACT_ATOMS: atom_id res chain seq x y z
N MET A 1 4.15 41.69 -16.53
CA MET A 1 3.60 40.53 -17.25
C MET A 1 4.21 39.27 -16.66
N PHE A 2 3.49 38.65 -15.77
CA PHE A 2 3.87 37.33 -15.26
C PHE A 2 3.32 36.31 -16.23
N TYR A 3 4.18 35.76 -17.06
CA TYR A 3 3.87 34.54 -17.77
C TYR A 3 3.97 33.39 -16.77
N PHE A 4 2.84 33.02 -16.17
CA PHE A 4 2.71 31.72 -15.61
C PHE A 4 2.65 30.74 -16.79
N THR A 5 3.83 30.33 -17.22
CA THR A 5 3.89 29.10 -17.98
C THR A 5 3.50 28.01 -16.99
N PHE A 6 2.23 27.68 -16.95
CA PHE A 6 1.81 26.38 -16.50
C PHE A 6 2.42 25.41 -17.50
N SER A 7 3.65 25.09 -17.25
CA SER A 7 4.23 23.91 -17.80
C SER A 7 3.54 22.75 -17.09
N CYS A 8 2.41 22.40 -17.60
CA CYS A 8 1.82 21.13 -17.33
C CYS A 8 2.79 20.09 -17.83
N VAL A 9 3.60 19.58 -16.94
CA VAL A 9 4.66 18.64 -17.26
C VAL A 9 4.11 17.21 -17.22
N GLU A 10 2.88 17.07 -17.65
CA GLU A 10 2.21 15.80 -17.57
C GLU A 10 2.80 14.73 -18.44
N THR A 11 3.41 15.13 -19.52
CA THR A 11 3.81 14.20 -20.56
C THR A 11 5.09 13.46 -20.26
N GLY A 12 6.02 14.09 -19.53
CA GLY A 12 7.29 13.43 -19.15
C GLY A 12 7.17 12.56 -17.92
N GLU A 13 6.11 12.76 -17.16
CA GLU A 13 5.96 12.16 -15.84
C GLU A 13 5.09 10.90 -15.81
N ASN A 14 4.51 10.53 -16.92
CA ASN A 14 3.76 9.28 -17.04
C ASN A 14 4.66 8.07 -17.31
N SER A 15 5.97 8.29 -17.34
CA SER A 15 6.92 7.20 -17.40
C SER A 15 7.04 6.56 -16.02
N PRO A 16 6.90 5.23 -15.92
CA PRO A 16 7.10 4.58 -14.64
C PRO A 16 8.55 4.67 -14.20
N PRO A 17 8.82 4.80 -12.91
CA PRO A 17 10.18 4.68 -12.41
C PRO A 17 10.78 3.32 -12.73
N ASP A 18 12.09 3.24 -12.86
CA ASP A 18 12.79 1.99 -13.19
C ASP A 18 12.53 0.91 -12.15
N ASP A 19 12.36 1.31 -10.90
CA ASP A 19 12.12 0.42 -9.76
C ASP A 19 10.64 0.41 -9.34
N LEU A 20 9.72 0.66 -10.26
CA LEU A 20 8.30 0.64 -9.96
C LEU A 20 7.88 -0.68 -9.34
N ILE A 21 7.17 -0.62 -8.22
CA ILE A 21 6.56 -1.80 -7.63
C ILE A 21 5.40 -2.24 -8.52
N PRO A 22 5.39 -3.50 -9.02
CA PRO A 22 4.30 -3.96 -9.88
C PRO A 22 2.94 -3.91 -9.16
N PRO A 23 1.81 -3.84 -9.90
CA PRO A 23 0.49 -3.72 -9.29
C PRO A 23 0.17 -4.80 -8.26
N ASP A 24 0.50 -6.05 -8.53
CA ASP A 24 0.25 -7.16 -7.62
C ASP A 24 0.99 -6.98 -6.30
N GLN A 25 2.27 -6.68 -6.37
CA GLN A 25 3.10 -6.44 -5.21
C GLN A 25 2.66 -5.16 -4.50
N MET A 26 2.33 -4.11 -5.24
CA MET A 26 1.86 -2.86 -4.66
C MET A 26 0.56 -3.06 -3.87
N SER A 27 -0.36 -3.86 -4.38
CA SER A 27 -1.59 -4.20 -3.65
C SER A 27 -1.29 -4.94 -2.35
N ALA A 28 -0.37 -5.88 -2.36
CA ALA A 28 0.06 -6.61 -1.15
C ALA A 28 0.72 -5.68 -0.12
N VAL A 29 1.57 -4.77 -0.58
CA VAL A 29 2.17 -3.75 0.29
C VAL A 29 1.10 -2.86 0.92
N MET A 30 0.13 -2.41 0.15
CA MET A 30 -0.97 -1.58 0.65
C MET A 30 -1.82 -2.31 1.69
N VAL A 31 -2.09 -3.59 1.48
CA VAL A 31 -2.82 -4.41 2.47
C VAL A 31 -2.05 -4.47 3.78
N ASP A 32 -0.75 -4.73 3.72
CA ASP A 32 0.09 -4.77 4.92
C ASP A 32 0.12 -3.43 5.65
N ILE A 33 0.20 -2.32 4.91
CA ILE A 33 0.14 -0.97 5.49
C ILE A 33 -1.18 -0.74 6.20
N LEU A 34 -2.30 -1.13 5.59
CA LEU A 34 -3.63 -0.98 6.19
C LEU A 34 -3.77 -1.80 7.47
N ILE A 35 -3.30 -3.04 7.45
CA ILE A 35 -3.33 -3.92 8.62
C ILE A 35 -2.50 -3.30 9.75
N MET A 36 -1.30 -2.84 9.45
CA MET A 36 -0.41 -2.22 10.44
C MET A 36 -0.99 -0.94 11.03
N LYS A 37 -1.66 -0.13 10.22
CA LYS A 37 -2.35 1.07 10.70
C LYS A 37 -3.48 0.75 11.68
N ASN A 38 -4.23 -0.30 11.42
CA ASN A 38 -5.30 -0.74 12.30
C ASN A 38 -4.78 -1.27 13.63
N ILE A 39 -3.71 -2.06 13.60
CA ILE A 39 -3.04 -2.53 14.82
C ILE A 39 -2.56 -1.36 15.67
N LYS A 40 -2.02 -0.32 15.07
CA LYS A 40 -1.56 0.88 15.77
C LYS A 40 -2.67 1.61 16.54
N ARG A 41 -3.90 1.57 16.04
CA ARG A 41 -5.03 2.23 16.71
C ARG A 41 -5.35 1.62 18.07
N GLU A 42 -5.23 0.31 18.17
CA GLU A 42 -5.55 -0.42 19.40
C GLU A 42 -4.42 -0.39 20.42
N TYR A 43 -3.19 -0.24 19.94
CA TYR A 43 -1.99 -0.29 20.79
C TYR A 43 -1.24 1.06 20.79
N ALA A 44 -1.98 2.15 20.93
CA ALA A 44 -1.43 3.50 20.85
C ALA A 44 -0.33 3.80 21.89
N TYR A 45 -0.28 3.05 22.97
CA TYR A 45 0.75 3.21 24.00
C TYR A 45 2.11 2.59 23.63
N ILE A 46 2.15 1.74 22.59
CA ILE A 46 3.40 1.13 22.12
C ILE A 46 3.95 1.89 20.89
N LYS A 47 3.45 3.09 20.68
CA LYS A 47 3.49 3.85 19.44
C LYS A 47 4.87 4.19 18.86
N GLU A 48 5.87 4.40 19.69
CA GLU A 48 7.19 4.84 19.22
C GLU A 48 8.03 3.70 18.65
N LYS A 49 8.03 2.57 19.29
CA LYS A 49 8.80 1.40 18.85
C LYS A 49 8.17 0.70 17.65
N GLN A 50 6.84 0.70 17.56
CA GLN A 50 6.14 0.00 16.50
C GLN A 50 6.15 0.72 15.15
N ASN A 51 6.27 2.04 15.13
CA ASN A 51 6.36 2.79 13.88
C ASN A 51 7.59 2.41 13.05
N LEU A 52 8.72 2.28 13.71
CA LEU A 52 9.97 1.87 13.08
C LEU A 52 9.92 0.40 12.66
N LEU A 53 9.46 -0.47 13.55
CA LEU A 53 9.39 -1.91 13.31
C LEU A 53 8.39 -2.29 12.22
N ALA A 54 7.25 -1.60 12.16
CA ALA A 54 6.23 -1.86 11.13
C ALA A 54 6.72 -1.49 9.74
N SER A 55 7.39 -0.35 9.61
CA SER A 55 7.96 0.08 8.33
C SER A 55 9.07 -0.86 7.88
N GLU A 56 9.98 -1.21 8.77
CA GLU A 56 11.06 -2.17 8.48
C GLU A 56 10.50 -3.53 8.09
N TYR A 57 9.49 -4.00 8.79
CA TYR A 57 8.83 -5.27 8.48
C TYR A 57 8.29 -5.29 7.04
N ILE A 58 7.61 -4.22 6.62
CA ILE A 58 7.06 -4.10 5.27
C ILE A 58 8.18 -4.07 4.24
N TYR A 59 9.24 -3.31 4.48
CA TYR A 59 10.37 -3.20 3.56
C TYR A 59 11.11 -4.53 3.41
N ASP A 60 11.34 -5.23 4.51
CA ASP A 60 11.99 -6.53 4.48
C ASP A 60 11.13 -7.60 3.81
N LYS A 61 9.85 -7.63 4.13
CA LYS A 61 8.91 -8.62 3.57
C LYS A 61 8.80 -8.50 2.06
N HIS A 62 8.71 -7.27 1.56
CA HIS A 62 8.50 -7.00 0.14
C HIS A 62 9.79 -6.69 -0.61
N LYS A 63 10.93 -6.66 0.09
CA LYS A 63 12.25 -6.35 -0.48
C LYS A 63 12.26 -5.02 -1.24
N ILE A 64 11.69 -4.00 -0.59
CA ILE A 64 11.61 -2.63 -1.09
C ILE A 64 12.23 -1.68 -0.08
N ASP A 65 12.53 -0.46 -0.51
CA ASP A 65 12.94 0.61 0.39
C ASP A 65 11.90 1.73 0.41
N SER A 66 12.07 2.69 1.32
CA SER A 66 11.14 3.80 1.48
C SER A 66 11.06 4.69 0.25
N GLN A 67 12.15 4.87 -0.46
CA GLN A 67 12.21 5.69 -1.66
C GLN A 67 11.49 5.03 -2.83
N GLN A 68 11.70 3.73 -3.00
CA GLN A 68 10.99 2.94 -4.01
C GLN A 68 9.49 2.97 -3.79
N LEU A 69 9.05 2.82 -2.55
CA LEU A 69 7.64 2.90 -2.19
C LEU A 69 7.08 4.30 -2.49
N ALA A 70 7.79 5.35 -2.10
CA ALA A 70 7.37 6.73 -2.34
C ALA A 70 7.24 7.03 -3.84
N ARG A 71 8.21 6.60 -4.65
CA ARG A 71 8.17 6.78 -6.10
C ARG A 71 7.01 6.02 -6.73
N SER A 72 6.78 4.81 -6.29
CA SER A 72 5.68 3.98 -6.80
C SER A 72 4.32 4.55 -6.43
N GLN A 73 4.14 4.99 -5.19
CA GLN A 73 2.91 5.64 -4.74
C GLN A 73 2.63 6.91 -5.54
N SER A 74 3.66 7.73 -5.77
CA SER A 74 3.54 8.95 -6.56
C SER A 74 3.13 8.65 -8.01
N TYR A 75 3.75 7.65 -8.62
CA TYR A 75 3.41 7.23 -9.97
C TYR A 75 1.95 6.78 -10.08
N TYR A 76 1.51 5.91 -9.19
CA TYR A 76 0.13 5.40 -9.21
C TYR A 76 -0.89 6.50 -8.88
N ALA A 77 -0.55 7.44 -8.00
CA ALA A 77 -1.41 8.56 -7.69
C ALA A 77 -1.69 9.45 -8.91
N LYS A 78 -0.74 9.52 -9.85
CA LYS A 78 -0.89 10.28 -11.09
C LYS A 78 -1.59 9.47 -12.21
N ASN A 79 -1.85 8.19 -11.99
CA ASN A 79 -2.46 7.29 -12.97
C ASN A 79 -3.72 6.65 -12.39
N PRO A 80 -4.86 7.38 -12.40
CA PRO A 80 -6.08 6.93 -11.73
C PRO A 80 -6.58 5.54 -12.16
N LYS A 81 -6.44 5.18 -13.44
CA LYS A 81 -6.86 3.87 -13.95
C LYS A 81 -6.03 2.74 -13.34
N LYS A 82 -4.73 2.93 -13.25
CA LYS A 82 -3.81 1.96 -12.64
C LYS A 82 -4.02 1.87 -11.14
N TYR A 83 -4.22 3.02 -10.50
CA TYR A 83 -4.54 3.07 -9.07
C TYR A 83 -5.84 2.32 -8.76
N PHE A 84 -6.86 2.51 -9.58
CA PHE A 84 -8.15 1.83 -9.43
C PHE A 84 -8.01 0.30 -9.53
N THR A 85 -7.19 -0.18 -10.46
CA THR A 85 -6.90 -1.60 -10.58
C THR A 85 -6.25 -2.15 -9.32
N ILE A 86 -5.27 -1.43 -8.78
CA ILE A 86 -4.61 -1.79 -7.52
C ILE A 86 -5.60 -1.78 -6.36
N PHE A 87 -6.46 -0.77 -6.31
CA PHE A 87 -7.48 -0.66 -5.27
C PHE A 87 -8.43 -1.87 -5.27
N LYS A 88 -8.84 -2.32 -6.45
CA LYS A 88 -9.64 -3.54 -6.58
C LYS A 88 -8.89 -4.77 -6.07
N MET A 89 -7.61 -4.88 -6.36
CA MET A 89 -6.77 -5.96 -5.85
C MET A 89 -6.70 -5.93 -4.33
N VAL A 90 -6.55 -4.74 -3.75
CA VAL A 90 -6.55 -4.55 -2.30
C VAL A 90 -7.87 -5.04 -1.69
N GLN A 91 -8.99 -4.64 -2.28
CA GLN A 91 -10.32 -5.09 -1.83
C GLN A 91 -10.45 -6.61 -1.87
N ASN A 92 -9.98 -7.24 -2.94
CA ASN A 92 -10.00 -8.69 -3.07
C ASN A 92 -9.14 -9.39 -2.02
N HIS A 93 -7.96 -8.87 -1.76
CA HIS A 93 -7.09 -9.40 -0.71
C HIS A 93 -7.74 -9.31 0.67
N LEU A 94 -8.34 -8.16 0.98
CA LEU A 94 -9.03 -7.96 2.26
C LEU A 94 -10.24 -8.87 2.40
N LYS A 95 -10.99 -9.07 1.32
CA LYS A 95 -12.13 -9.99 1.31
C LYS A 95 -11.70 -11.42 1.57
N LYS A 96 -10.67 -11.90 0.88
CA LYS A 96 -10.13 -13.24 1.08
C LYS A 96 -9.63 -13.45 2.51
N LEU A 97 -8.97 -12.44 3.06
CA LEU A 97 -8.50 -12.49 4.43
C LEU A 97 -9.67 -12.57 5.42
N ASN A 98 -10.69 -11.75 5.21
CA ASN A 98 -11.89 -11.78 6.03
C ASN A 98 -12.61 -13.13 5.96
N ASP A 99 -12.78 -13.68 4.77
CA ASP A 99 -13.40 -15.00 4.57
C ASP A 99 -12.61 -16.10 5.28
N SER A 100 -11.30 -16.04 5.21
CA SER A 100 -10.38 -16.97 5.87
C SER A 100 -10.51 -16.92 7.38
N ILE A 101 -10.60 -15.73 7.96
CA ILE A 101 -10.81 -15.52 9.39
C ILE A 101 -12.17 -16.05 9.82
N GLN A 102 -13.21 -15.80 9.04
CA GLN A 102 -14.56 -16.30 9.32
C GLN A 102 -14.63 -17.81 9.32
N GLU A 103 -13.98 -18.48 8.37
CA GLU A 103 -13.88 -19.93 8.34
C GLU A 103 -13.16 -20.49 9.56
N SER A 104 -12.05 -19.86 9.95
CA SER A 104 -11.30 -20.25 11.13
C SER A 104 -12.14 -20.15 12.39
N LEU A 105 -12.93 -19.09 12.53
CA LEU A 105 -13.83 -18.89 13.65
C LEU A 105 -14.94 -19.95 13.69
N ARG A 106 -15.52 -20.27 12.54
CA ARG A 106 -16.54 -21.31 12.44
C ARG A 106 -15.98 -22.68 12.80
N ALA A 107 -14.78 -23.00 12.37
CA ALA A 107 -14.12 -24.25 12.71
C ALA A 107 -13.86 -24.36 14.22
N THR A 108 -13.54 -23.24 14.87
CA THR A 108 -13.34 -23.18 16.31
C THR A 108 -14.66 -23.40 17.09
N GLU A 109 -15.77 -22.86 16.58
CA GLU A 109 -17.10 -23.02 17.20
C GLU A 109 -17.64 -24.45 17.13
N LYS A 110 -17.18 -25.26 16.17
CA LYS A 110 -17.61 -26.64 16.02
C LYS A 110 -16.89 -27.63 16.92
N GLU A 111 -15.87 -27.20 17.63
CA GLU A 111 -15.19 -27.97 18.64
C GLU A 111 -15.83 -27.72 20.01
#